data_67f0bcd36229952e4c350194bbe8dc42
#
_entry.id   67f0bcd36229952e4c350194bbe8dc42
#
_cell.length_a   1.000
_cell.length_b   1.000
_cell.length_c   1.000
_cell.angle_alpha   90.00
_cell.angle_beta   90.00
_cell.angle_gamma   90.00
#
_symmetry.space_group_name_H-M   'P 1'
#
loop_
_entity.id
_entity.type
_entity.pdbx_description
1 polymer ?
#
loop_
_entity_poly.entity_id
_entity_poly.type
_entity_poly.pdbx_seq_one_letter_code
_entity_poly.pdbx_strand_id
1 'polypeptide(L)'
;MSDPHPARPSDKEDKRGLLQKIAEFLHPSPDTKDELIDSLVQAQDNDIINEESRRMLEGVIRMSDMTAGDVMVAAAKMDLLSIDAPAATLLNQIIDTGHSRFPVYGGERENILGILLAKDMLKLQRAPELNIKALLRPVVFVPESKKLNDLLKQFRDHRQHMAMVIDEFGRTAGLITIEDVLEQIVGDIEDEFDIEQDEGDIFSLADQTFRISGDTSPERVMEVLGVDVLGALGDDDVHEFDTIGGLIAHEMGHVPRRGEKYTLAGLDFVVQHTRAGAVRWFKVSPAAQDADT
;
A
#
# COMPACT_ATOMS: atom_id res chain seq x y z
N MET A 1 68.56 28.92 44.76
CA MET A 1 67.49 29.41 43.86
C MET A 1 67.71 28.67 42.56
N SER A 2 67.02 27.59 42.36
CA SER A 2 67.15 26.73 41.22
C SER A 2 65.81 26.80 40.44
N ASP A 3 65.83 27.31 39.19
CA ASP A 3 64.69 27.38 38.33
C ASP A 3 64.29 25.97 37.83
N PRO A 4 63.00 25.65 37.78
CA PRO A 4 62.54 24.43 37.19
C PRO A 4 62.46 24.55 35.66
N HIS A 5 63.06 23.60 34.95
CA HIS A 5 62.97 23.43 33.50
C HIS A 5 61.54 23.07 33.10
N PRO A 6 60.97 23.61 32.02
CA PRO A 6 59.69 23.19 31.49
C PRO A 6 59.84 21.83 30.81
N ALA A 7 58.93 20.91 31.17
CA ALA A 7 58.82 19.60 30.56
C ALA A 7 58.46 19.70 29.07
N ARG A 8 59.20 18.97 28.20
CA ARG A 8 58.94 18.82 26.78
C ARG A 8 57.61 18.03 26.59
N PRO A 9 56.74 18.45 25.69
CA PRO A 9 55.55 17.68 25.33
C PRO A 9 55.95 16.36 24.67
N SER A 10 55.29 15.28 25.04
CA SER A 10 55.63 13.90 24.68
C SER A 10 55.36 13.64 23.18
N ASP A 11 56.40 13.20 22.46
CA ASP A 11 56.42 12.70 21.05
C ASP A 11 55.36 11.64 20.71
N LYS A 12 54.55 11.20 21.67
CA LYS A 12 53.55 10.16 21.47
C LYS A 12 52.16 10.71 21.01
N GLU A 13 51.84 11.97 21.30
CA GLU A 13 50.58 12.56 20.86
C GLU A 13 50.64 12.99 19.39
N ASP A 14 51.78 13.44 18.92
CA ASP A 14 51.96 13.89 17.52
C ASP A 14 51.95 12.71 16.53
N LYS A 15 52.44 11.53 16.93
CA LYS A 15 52.43 10.29 16.09
C LYS A 15 51.05 9.71 15.92
N ARG A 16 50.16 9.80 16.92
CA ARG A 16 48.76 9.35 16.82
C ARG A 16 47.97 10.26 15.85
N GLY A 17 48.15 11.58 15.93
CA GLY A 17 47.52 12.52 15.01
C GLY A 17 47.97 12.35 13.55
N LEU A 18 49.28 12.01 13.35
CA LEU A 18 49.81 11.79 12.01
C LEU A 18 49.34 10.47 11.39
N LEU A 19 49.29 9.41 12.18
CA LEU A 19 48.75 8.08 11.77
C LEU A 19 47.27 8.18 11.47
N GLN A 20 46.49 8.96 12.24
CA GLN A 20 45.08 9.18 12.01
C GLN A 20 44.83 9.97 10.73
N LYS A 21 45.60 11.02 10.45
CA LYS A 21 45.55 11.76 9.19
C LYS A 21 45.98 10.94 7.96
N ILE A 22 46.94 10.02 8.12
CA ILE A 22 47.34 9.08 7.07
C ILE A 22 46.24 8.04 6.85
N ALA A 23 45.56 7.54 7.91
CA ALA A 23 44.44 6.63 7.80
C ALA A 23 43.22 7.31 7.15
N GLU A 24 42.91 8.56 7.48
CA GLU A 24 41.86 9.38 6.83
C GLU A 24 42.18 9.66 5.37
N PHE A 25 43.46 9.82 5.00
CA PHE A 25 43.86 9.99 3.62
C PHE A 25 43.80 8.69 2.80
N LEU A 26 44.00 7.55 3.43
CA LEU A 26 43.93 6.22 2.80
C LEU A 26 42.51 5.64 2.75
N HIS A 27 41.64 6.08 3.64
CA HIS A 27 40.22 5.73 3.68
C HIS A 27 39.42 7.01 3.93
N PRO A 28 39.16 7.83 2.89
CA PRO A 28 38.32 8.99 3.04
C PRO A 28 36.94 8.56 3.51
N SER A 29 36.48 9.18 4.61
CA SER A 29 35.06 9.07 5.00
C SER A 29 34.19 9.67 3.92
N PRO A 30 33.00 9.13 3.66
CA PRO A 30 32.11 9.66 2.63
C PRO A 30 31.71 11.10 2.96
N ASP A 31 32.00 12.04 2.05
CA ASP A 31 31.67 13.46 2.18
C ASP A 31 30.33 13.80 1.50
N THR A 32 29.80 12.88 0.67
CA THR A 32 28.55 13.04 -0.06
C THR A 32 27.61 11.86 0.19
N LYS A 33 26.31 12.06 -0.10
CA LYS A 33 25.33 10.96 0.00
C LYS A 33 25.64 9.83 -0.97
N ASP A 34 26.11 10.14 -2.16
CA ASP A 34 26.46 9.16 -3.18
C ASP A 34 27.64 8.29 -2.72
N GLU A 35 28.69 8.90 -2.15
CA GLU A 35 29.81 8.16 -1.56
C GLU A 35 29.38 7.30 -0.36
N LEU A 36 28.39 7.77 0.42
CA LEU A 36 27.80 6.97 1.49
C LEU A 36 27.06 5.76 0.93
N ILE A 37 26.29 5.92 -0.14
CA ILE A 37 25.60 4.82 -0.82
C ILE A 37 26.62 3.83 -1.40
N ASP A 38 27.69 4.30 -2.03
CA ASP A 38 28.78 3.45 -2.54
C ASP A 38 29.43 2.64 -1.40
N SER A 39 29.57 3.25 -0.21
CA SER A 39 30.09 2.56 0.98
C SER A 39 29.14 1.44 1.46
N LEU A 40 27.83 1.61 1.30
CA LEU A 40 26.84 0.57 1.61
C LEU A 40 26.92 -0.60 0.62
N VAL A 41 27.17 -0.32 -0.67
CA VAL A 41 27.40 -1.36 -1.68
C VAL A 41 28.64 -2.19 -1.32
N GLN A 42 29.74 -1.52 -0.95
CA GLN A 42 30.95 -2.22 -0.50
C GLN A 42 30.71 -3.06 0.77
N ALA A 43 29.88 -2.58 1.70
CA ALA A 43 29.52 -3.33 2.89
C ALA A 43 28.71 -4.59 2.57
N GLN A 44 27.85 -4.53 1.55
CA GLN A 44 27.14 -5.71 1.04
C GLN A 44 28.10 -6.69 0.35
N ASP A 45 28.99 -6.21 -0.52
CA ASP A 45 29.99 -7.05 -1.22
C ASP A 45 30.92 -7.79 -0.27
N ASN A 46 31.13 -7.23 0.93
CA ASN A 46 31.93 -7.81 2.01
C ASN A 46 31.11 -8.65 3.01
N ASP A 47 29.83 -8.97 2.71
CA ASP A 47 28.92 -9.73 3.56
C ASP A 47 28.71 -9.13 4.98
N ILE A 48 28.92 -7.80 5.16
CA ILE A 48 28.67 -7.10 6.44
C ILE A 48 27.17 -6.82 6.61
N ILE A 49 26.47 -6.52 5.52
CA ILE A 49 25.02 -6.33 5.46
C ILE A 49 24.44 -7.11 4.30
N ASN A 50 23.18 -7.54 4.40
CA ASN A 50 22.46 -8.16 3.29
C ASN A 50 21.88 -7.11 2.35
N GLU A 51 21.41 -7.55 1.19
CA GLU A 51 20.83 -6.68 0.15
C GLU A 51 19.64 -5.89 0.67
N GLU A 52 18.73 -6.52 1.43
CA GLU A 52 17.56 -5.88 1.99
C GLU A 52 17.93 -4.75 2.96
N SER A 53 18.87 -5.00 3.88
CA SER A 53 19.38 -3.97 4.78
C SER A 53 20.02 -2.79 4.03
N ARG A 54 20.76 -3.05 2.94
CA ARG A 54 21.33 -2.02 2.10
C ARG A 54 20.22 -1.17 1.47
N ARG A 55 19.19 -1.79 0.88
CA ARG A 55 18.05 -1.08 0.27
C ARG A 55 17.35 -0.18 1.27
N MET A 56 17.08 -0.67 2.48
CA MET A 56 16.46 0.14 3.55
C MET A 56 17.33 1.33 3.94
N LEU A 57 18.66 1.15 4.09
CA LEU A 57 19.57 2.23 4.43
C LEU A 57 19.64 3.29 3.32
N GLU A 58 19.65 2.89 2.05
CA GLU A 58 19.54 3.80 0.92
C GLU A 58 18.21 4.57 0.93
N GLY A 59 17.09 3.88 1.23
CA GLY A 59 15.78 4.50 1.38
C GLY A 59 15.78 5.61 2.42
N VAL A 60 16.38 5.37 3.60
CA VAL A 60 16.52 6.40 4.66
C VAL A 60 17.33 7.61 4.18
N ILE A 61 18.43 7.37 3.45
CA ILE A 61 19.28 8.45 2.92
C ILE A 61 18.48 9.30 1.92
N ARG A 62 17.80 8.66 0.96
CA ARG A 62 17.00 9.32 -0.09
C ARG A 62 15.81 10.07 0.49
N MET A 63 15.06 9.46 1.43
CA MET A 63 13.89 10.06 2.08
C MET A 63 14.23 11.41 2.76
N SER A 64 15.48 11.61 3.17
CA SER A 64 15.90 12.86 3.84
C SER A 64 15.72 14.13 2.98
N ASP A 65 15.68 13.99 1.66
CA ASP A 65 15.48 15.10 0.73
C ASP A 65 14.03 15.26 0.28
N MET A 66 13.21 14.22 0.47
CA MET A 66 11.82 14.17 0.01
C MET A 66 10.88 15.00 0.89
N THR A 67 9.80 15.44 0.29
CA THR A 67 8.73 16.22 0.91
C THR A 67 7.39 15.48 0.84
N ALA A 68 6.39 15.96 1.59
CA ALA A 68 5.04 15.40 1.55
C ALA A 68 4.43 15.46 0.14
N GLY A 69 4.72 16.52 -0.62
CA GLY A 69 4.24 16.68 -2.00
C GLY A 69 4.80 15.65 -2.98
N ASP A 70 6.01 15.12 -2.71
CA ASP A 70 6.65 14.12 -3.59
C ASP A 70 5.99 12.74 -3.48
N VAL A 71 5.33 12.44 -2.33
CA VAL A 71 4.85 11.09 -1.98
C VAL A 71 3.34 11.02 -1.80
N MET A 72 2.66 12.16 -1.59
CA MET A 72 1.23 12.22 -1.31
C MET A 72 0.36 11.57 -2.40
N VAL A 73 -0.78 11.04 -2.00
CA VAL A 73 -1.88 10.75 -2.91
C VAL A 73 -2.53 12.07 -3.31
N ALA A 74 -2.45 12.43 -4.59
CA ALA A 74 -3.00 13.68 -5.11
C ALA A 74 -4.52 13.78 -4.91
N ALA A 75 -5.05 15.00 -4.70
CA ALA A 75 -6.46 15.27 -4.40
C ALA A 75 -7.45 14.60 -5.36
N ALA A 76 -7.10 14.51 -6.66
CA ALA A 76 -7.94 13.88 -7.69
C ALA A 76 -8.10 12.36 -7.51
N LYS A 77 -7.14 11.72 -6.81
CA LYS A 77 -7.10 10.26 -6.58
C LYS A 77 -7.57 9.86 -5.18
N MET A 78 -7.90 10.82 -4.31
CA MET A 78 -8.32 10.53 -2.95
C MET A 78 -9.71 9.90 -2.90
N ASP A 79 -9.83 8.82 -2.13
CA ASP A 79 -11.10 8.25 -1.73
C ASP A 79 -11.66 9.03 -0.52
N LEU A 80 -12.67 9.85 -0.78
CA LEU A 80 -13.31 10.73 0.20
C LEU A 80 -14.74 10.27 0.47
N LEU A 81 -15.20 10.41 1.70
CA LEU A 81 -16.58 10.13 2.09
C LEU A 81 -17.36 11.43 2.29
N SER A 82 -18.56 11.51 1.73
CA SER A 82 -19.47 12.64 1.97
C SER A 82 -20.18 12.47 3.31
N ILE A 83 -20.16 13.49 4.17
CA ILE A 83 -20.88 13.47 5.46
C ILE A 83 -22.40 13.37 5.28
N ASP A 84 -22.91 13.81 4.12
CA ASP A 84 -24.32 13.84 3.79
C ASP A 84 -24.83 12.55 3.13
N ALA A 85 -23.91 11.61 2.82
CA ALA A 85 -24.27 10.32 2.23
C ALA A 85 -24.90 9.37 3.26
N PRO A 86 -25.87 8.53 2.85
CA PRO A 86 -26.43 7.48 3.70
C PRO A 86 -25.34 6.53 4.20
N ALA A 87 -25.50 6.04 5.44
CA ALA A 87 -24.53 5.12 6.07
C ALA A 87 -24.28 3.85 5.23
N ALA A 88 -25.29 3.33 4.54
CA ALA A 88 -25.15 2.17 3.66
C ALA A 88 -24.25 2.47 2.44
N THR A 89 -24.36 3.66 1.87
CA THR A 89 -23.48 4.12 0.75
C THR A 89 -22.03 4.24 1.22
N LEU A 90 -21.81 4.84 2.40
CA LEU A 90 -20.48 4.96 2.98
C LEU A 90 -19.87 3.58 3.26
N LEU A 91 -20.66 2.66 3.80
CA LEU A 91 -20.20 1.30 4.08
C LEU A 91 -19.78 0.57 2.79
N ASN A 92 -20.55 0.69 1.71
CA ASN A 92 -20.19 0.10 0.43
C ASN A 92 -18.87 0.69 -0.11
N GLN A 93 -18.71 2.02 -0.07
CA GLN A 93 -17.46 2.66 -0.49
C GLN A 93 -16.25 2.18 0.32
N ILE A 94 -16.41 2.04 1.65
CA ILE A 94 -15.37 1.55 2.54
C ILE A 94 -15.00 0.10 2.22
N ILE A 95 -15.98 -0.76 1.96
CA ILE A 95 -15.75 -2.16 1.58
C ILE A 95 -15.07 -2.27 0.22
N ASP A 96 -15.53 -1.47 -0.76
CA ASP A 96 -15.03 -1.52 -2.13
C ASP A 96 -13.56 -1.03 -2.23
N THR A 97 -13.17 -0.06 -1.39
CA THR A 97 -11.80 0.52 -1.40
C THR A 97 -10.84 -0.19 -0.45
N GLY A 98 -11.33 -0.82 0.62
CA GLY A 98 -10.53 -1.56 1.60
C GLY A 98 -9.69 -0.70 2.55
N HIS A 99 -9.74 0.64 2.45
CA HIS A 99 -8.94 1.51 3.30
C HIS A 99 -9.38 1.52 4.76
N SER A 100 -8.44 1.70 5.67
CA SER A 100 -8.71 1.80 7.11
C SER A 100 -9.17 3.17 7.59
N ARG A 101 -8.83 4.24 6.84
CA ARG A 101 -9.08 5.64 7.21
C ARG A 101 -9.55 6.43 6.00
N PHE A 102 -10.57 7.25 6.22
CA PHE A 102 -11.18 8.05 5.16
C PHE A 102 -11.31 9.51 5.59
N PRO A 103 -10.80 10.45 4.80
CA PRO A 103 -11.16 11.85 4.97
C PRO A 103 -12.64 12.03 4.65
N VAL A 104 -13.35 12.77 5.50
CA VAL A 104 -14.78 13.05 5.34
C VAL A 104 -14.96 14.53 5.03
N TYR A 105 -15.65 14.83 3.94
CA TYR A 105 -15.94 16.19 3.52
C TYR A 105 -17.41 16.56 3.70
N GLY A 106 -17.70 17.87 3.75
CA GLY A 106 -19.05 18.39 3.84
C GLY A 106 -19.27 19.53 2.84
N GLY A 107 -20.27 19.40 1.98
CA GLY A 107 -20.50 20.31 0.87
C GLY A 107 -19.49 20.12 -0.24
N GLU A 108 -18.45 20.94 -0.31
CA GLU A 108 -17.36 20.84 -1.31
C GLU A 108 -16.28 19.83 -0.86
N ARG A 109 -15.66 19.14 -1.85
CA ARG A 109 -14.67 18.06 -1.60
C ARG A 109 -13.41 18.57 -0.86
N GLU A 110 -13.10 19.84 -0.99
CA GLU A 110 -11.97 20.51 -0.33
C GLU A 110 -12.24 20.77 1.15
N ASN A 111 -13.51 20.81 1.57
CA ASN A 111 -13.89 21.07 2.96
C ASN A 111 -13.86 19.80 3.80
N ILE A 112 -12.68 19.40 4.23
CA ILE A 112 -12.46 18.19 5.04
C ILE A 112 -12.82 18.48 6.51
N LEU A 113 -13.83 17.74 6.99
CA LEU A 113 -14.36 17.88 8.35
C LEU A 113 -13.62 17.04 9.39
N GLY A 114 -12.99 15.93 8.96
CA GLY A 114 -12.30 15.01 9.84
C GLY A 114 -11.96 13.69 9.17
N ILE A 115 -11.43 12.74 9.94
CA ILE A 115 -11.08 11.39 9.50
C ILE A 115 -12.03 10.39 10.14
N LEU A 116 -12.69 9.56 9.34
CA LEU A 116 -13.47 8.41 9.77
C LEU A 116 -12.60 7.15 9.71
N LEU A 117 -12.60 6.37 10.79
CA LEU A 117 -12.02 5.03 10.75
C LEU A 117 -13.06 4.02 10.25
N ALA A 118 -12.72 3.18 9.29
CA ALA A 118 -13.59 2.14 8.76
C ALA A 118 -14.23 1.26 9.86
N LYS A 119 -13.43 0.86 10.86
CA LYS A 119 -13.91 0.08 12.02
C LYS A 119 -14.95 0.81 12.87
N ASP A 120 -14.97 2.14 12.86
CA ASP A 120 -15.96 2.89 13.66
C ASP A 120 -17.35 2.81 13.03
N MET A 121 -17.49 2.40 11.76
CA MET A 121 -18.78 2.09 11.12
C MET A 121 -19.51 0.93 11.82
N LEU A 122 -18.80 0.00 12.47
CA LEU A 122 -19.40 -1.06 13.26
C LEU A 122 -20.21 -0.51 14.45
N LYS A 123 -19.89 0.68 14.95
CA LYS A 123 -20.64 1.34 16.01
C LYS A 123 -22.03 1.75 15.53
N LEU A 124 -22.18 2.14 14.27
CA LEU A 124 -23.47 2.51 13.66
C LEU A 124 -24.40 1.30 13.52
N GLN A 125 -23.86 0.09 13.36
CA GLN A 125 -24.68 -1.12 13.34
C GLN A 125 -25.32 -1.42 14.71
N ARG A 126 -24.62 -1.05 15.81
CA ARG A 126 -25.13 -1.24 17.17
C ARG A 126 -26.00 -0.08 17.68
N ALA A 127 -25.79 1.11 17.15
CA ALA A 127 -26.48 2.34 17.52
C ALA A 127 -26.72 3.19 16.25
N PRO A 128 -27.75 2.85 15.45
CA PRO A 128 -28.05 3.52 14.18
C PRO A 128 -28.37 5.02 14.31
N GLU A 129 -28.73 5.47 15.48
CA GLU A 129 -28.99 6.85 15.85
C GLU A 129 -27.72 7.70 16.00
N LEU A 130 -26.53 7.09 16.02
CA LEU A 130 -25.28 7.84 16.14
C LEU A 130 -25.05 8.71 14.91
N ASN A 131 -24.70 9.96 15.17
CA ASN A 131 -24.28 10.87 14.10
C ASN A 131 -22.82 10.56 13.71
N ILE A 132 -22.59 10.36 12.42
CA ILE A 132 -21.25 10.12 11.87
C ILE A 132 -20.26 11.23 12.28
N LYS A 133 -20.72 12.50 12.39
CA LYS A 133 -19.89 13.60 12.86
C LYS A 133 -19.25 13.34 14.24
N ALA A 134 -19.95 12.62 15.11
CA ALA A 134 -19.43 12.26 16.45
C ALA A 134 -18.31 11.21 16.41
N LEU A 135 -18.16 10.49 15.28
CA LEU A 135 -17.12 9.48 15.06
C LEU A 135 -15.87 10.05 14.39
N LEU A 136 -15.96 11.29 13.86
CA LEU A 136 -14.83 11.91 13.18
C LEU A 136 -13.72 12.27 14.16
N ARG A 137 -12.50 11.97 13.74
CA ARG A 137 -11.28 12.38 14.42
C ARG A 137 -10.74 13.66 13.81
N PRO A 138 -10.06 14.50 14.61
CA PRO A 138 -9.41 15.70 14.08
C PRO A 138 -8.45 15.36 12.94
N VAL A 139 -8.49 16.17 11.89
CA VAL A 139 -7.55 16.08 10.77
C VAL A 139 -6.35 16.98 11.01
N VAL A 140 -5.19 16.54 10.59
CA VAL A 140 -3.95 17.33 10.59
C VAL A 140 -3.66 17.76 9.17
N PHE A 141 -3.30 19.03 9.01
CA PHE A 141 -2.88 19.61 7.75
C PHE A 141 -1.37 19.87 7.78
N VAL A 142 -0.70 19.54 6.69
CA VAL A 142 0.74 19.77 6.50
C VAL A 142 0.97 20.39 5.11
N PRO A 143 1.94 21.29 4.93
CA PRO A 143 2.24 21.84 3.62
C PRO A 143 2.96 20.79 2.74
N GLU A 144 2.83 20.89 1.41
CA GLU A 144 3.55 20.06 0.44
C GLU A 144 5.07 20.04 0.69
N SER A 145 5.65 21.18 1.11
CA SER A 145 7.08 21.31 1.40
C SER A 145 7.55 20.64 2.69
N LYS A 146 6.64 20.04 3.46
CA LYS A 146 6.99 19.35 4.72
C LYS A 146 7.94 18.19 4.45
N LYS A 147 9.13 18.20 5.06
CA LYS A 147 10.10 17.10 4.94
C LYS A 147 9.56 15.82 5.53
N LEU A 148 9.77 14.67 4.82
CA LEU A 148 9.24 13.38 5.25
C LEU A 148 9.80 12.92 6.60
N ASN A 149 11.07 13.22 6.92
CA ASN A 149 11.65 12.93 8.24
C ASN A 149 10.90 13.64 9.38
N ASP A 150 10.55 14.92 9.18
CA ASP A 150 9.80 15.70 10.18
C ASP A 150 8.35 15.23 10.27
N LEU A 151 7.77 14.83 9.13
CA LEU A 151 6.41 14.29 9.08
C LEU A 151 6.33 12.94 9.81
N LEU A 152 7.27 12.03 9.56
CA LEU A 152 7.36 10.74 10.24
C LEU A 152 7.48 10.91 11.76
N LYS A 153 8.35 11.85 12.19
CA LYS A 153 8.45 12.21 13.61
C LYS A 153 7.12 12.73 14.17
N GLN A 154 6.44 13.63 13.45
CA GLN A 154 5.15 14.17 13.84
C GLN A 154 4.09 13.08 13.96
N PHE A 155 3.99 12.15 13.01
CA PHE A 155 3.08 11.01 13.07
C PHE A 155 3.29 10.16 14.32
N ARG A 156 4.55 9.86 14.65
CA ARG A 156 4.90 9.08 15.86
C ARG A 156 4.56 9.81 17.14
N ASP A 157 4.97 11.07 17.26
CA ASP A 157 4.81 11.87 18.47
C ASP A 157 3.33 12.10 18.81
N HIS A 158 2.48 12.28 17.79
CA HIS A 158 1.04 12.55 17.96
C HIS A 158 0.16 11.31 17.75
N ARG A 159 0.74 10.13 17.48
CA ARG A 159 0.02 8.88 17.17
C ARG A 159 -1.01 9.04 16.04
N GLN A 160 -0.62 9.78 15.03
CA GLN A 160 -1.39 10.02 13.83
C GLN A 160 -0.87 9.15 12.69
N HIS A 161 -1.75 8.75 11.79
CA HIS A 161 -1.39 7.87 10.66
C HIS A 161 -1.77 8.49 9.33
N MET A 162 -2.41 9.66 9.32
CA MET A 162 -2.83 10.34 8.10
C MET A 162 -2.81 11.84 8.32
N ALA A 163 -2.41 12.58 7.30
CA ALA A 163 -2.49 14.03 7.22
C ALA A 163 -3.03 14.46 5.86
N MET A 164 -3.76 15.56 5.83
CA MET A 164 -4.11 16.26 4.59
C MET A 164 -2.95 17.17 4.19
N VAL A 165 -2.59 17.13 2.94
CA VAL A 165 -1.53 17.99 2.38
C VAL A 165 -2.19 19.20 1.73
N ILE A 166 -1.65 20.39 2.00
CA ILE A 166 -2.16 21.66 1.49
C ILE A 166 -1.10 22.39 0.65
N ASP A 167 -1.57 23.07 -0.39
CA ASP A 167 -0.76 23.95 -1.23
C ASP A 167 -0.47 25.31 -0.54
N GLU A 168 0.23 26.21 -1.23
CA GLU A 168 0.60 27.55 -0.75
C GLU A 168 -0.63 28.47 -0.56
N PHE A 169 -1.76 28.10 -1.15
CA PHE A 169 -3.02 28.84 -1.04
C PHE A 169 -3.94 28.26 0.03
N GLY A 170 -3.50 27.20 0.74
CA GLY A 170 -4.29 26.52 1.76
C GLY A 170 -5.36 25.58 1.20
N ARG A 171 -5.30 25.20 -0.07
CA ARG A 171 -6.21 24.23 -0.69
C ARG A 171 -5.70 22.83 -0.48
N THR A 172 -6.60 21.87 -0.40
CA THR A 172 -6.22 20.45 -0.31
C THR A 172 -5.56 19.99 -1.59
N ALA A 173 -4.26 19.73 -1.53
CA ALA A 173 -3.44 19.17 -2.61
C ALA A 173 -3.48 17.64 -2.65
N GLY A 174 -3.62 17.01 -1.47
CA GLY A 174 -3.63 15.56 -1.36
C GLY A 174 -3.78 15.08 0.08
N LEU A 175 -3.49 13.81 0.29
CA LEU A 175 -3.32 13.19 1.60
C LEU A 175 -2.02 12.39 1.63
N ILE A 176 -1.48 12.17 2.81
CA ILE A 176 -0.32 11.31 3.04
C ILE A 176 -0.52 10.51 4.32
N THR A 177 -0.13 9.24 4.28
CA THR A 177 -0.19 8.34 5.42
C THR A 177 1.21 8.03 5.96
N ILE A 178 1.29 7.46 7.16
CA ILE A 178 2.57 7.00 7.72
C ILE A 178 3.09 5.81 6.91
N GLU A 179 2.19 5.02 6.37
CA GLU A 179 2.47 3.88 5.50
C GLU A 179 3.21 4.36 4.23
N ASP A 180 2.73 5.42 3.55
CA ASP A 180 3.39 6.01 2.38
C ASP A 180 4.82 6.50 2.68
N VAL A 181 5.04 7.05 3.89
CA VAL A 181 6.37 7.50 4.32
C VAL A 181 7.30 6.33 4.61
N LEU A 182 6.79 5.26 5.24
CA LEU A 182 7.58 4.06 5.53
C LEU A 182 7.94 3.28 4.28
N GLU A 183 7.08 3.27 3.28
CA GLU A 183 7.33 2.68 1.95
C GLU A 183 8.59 3.28 1.29
N GLN A 184 8.89 4.56 1.51
CA GLN A 184 10.11 5.19 0.98
C GLN A 184 11.40 4.63 1.63
N ILE A 185 11.28 3.99 2.79
CA ILE A 185 12.42 3.36 3.50
C ILE A 185 12.52 1.88 3.15
N VAL A 186 11.39 1.17 3.24
CA VAL A 186 11.35 -0.30 3.15
C VAL A 186 11.23 -0.75 1.69
N GLY A 187 10.77 0.14 0.79
CA GLY A 187 10.30 -0.23 -0.54
C GLY A 187 8.88 -0.79 -0.47
N ASP A 188 8.38 -1.29 -1.58
CA ASP A 188 7.12 -2.01 -1.59
C ASP A 188 7.22 -3.11 -0.53
N ILE A 189 6.47 -2.94 0.56
CA ILE A 189 6.26 -4.03 1.50
C ILE A 189 5.39 -4.98 0.71
N GLU A 190 5.99 -6.06 0.21
CA GLU A 190 5.18 -7.20 -0.22
C GLU A 190 4.23 -7.46 0.94
N ASP A 191 2.94 -7.21 0.71
CA ASP A 191 1.93 -7.41 1.73
C ASP A 191 2.07 -8.87 2.18
N GLU A 192 1.82 -9.18 3.46
CA GLU A 192 1.73 -10.59 3.94
C GLU A 192 0.72 -11.40 3.10
N PHE A 193 -0.04 -10.71 2.24
CA PHE A 193 -0.95 -11.24 1.22
C PHE A 193 -0.29 -11.36 -0.18
N ASP A 194 0.93 -10.88 -0.38
CA ASP A 194 1.76 -11.12 -1.57
C ASP A 194 2.62 -12.39 -1.44
N ILE A 195 2.47 -13.14 -0.33
CA ILE A 195 2.94 -14.51 -0.26
C ILE A 195 2.20 -15.27 -1.36
N GLU A 196 2.97 -15.66 -2.39
CA GLU A 196 2.61 -16.56 -3.48
C GLU A 196 1.09 -16.82 -3.55
N GLN A 197 0.41 -16.24 -4.50
CA GLN A 197 -1.02 -16.18 -4.88
C GLN A 197 -1.94 -17.35 -4.42
N ASP A 198 -1.69 -18.05 -3.28
CA ASP A 198 -2.26 -19.34 -3.01
C ASP A 198 -3.34 -19.42 -1.91
N GLU A 199 -3.57 -18.40 -1.05
CA GLU A 199 -4.53 -18.60 0.06
C GLU A 199 -5.68 -17.60 0.21
N GLY A 200 -5.81 -16.57 -0.64
CA GLY A 200 -6.83 -15.52 -0.47
C GLY A 200 -7.80 -15.29 -1.62
N ASP A 201 -7.68 -16.05 -2.71
CA ASP A 201 -8.42 -15.77 -3.95
C ASP A 201 -9.74 -16.50 -4.07
N ILE A 202 -9.94 -17.59 -3.32
CA ILE A 202 -11.13 -18.43 -3.34
C ILE A 202 -11.66 -18.66 -1.92
N PHE A 203 -12.88 -18.20 -1.66
CA PHE A 203 -13.56 -18.36 -0.37
C PHE A 203 -14.80 -19.24 -0.53
N SER A 204 -14.89 -20.32 0.27
CA SER A 204 -16.12 -21.10 0.37
C SER A 204 -17.16 -20.33 1.19
N LEU A 205 -18.38 -20.21 0.68
CA LEU A 205 -19.50 -19.56 1.33
C LEU A 205 -20.44 -20.61 1.98
N ALA A 206 -21.27 -20.16 2.96
CA ALA A 206 -22.13 -21.05 3.73
C ALA A 206 -23.21 -21.79 2.91
N ASP A 207 -23.50 -21.29 1.69
CA ASP A 207 -24.51 -21.85 0.77
C ASP A 207 -23.91 -22.81 -0.27
N GLN A 208 -22.74 -23.37 -0.02
CA GLN A 208 -21.98 -24.22 -0.96
C GLN A 208 -21.60 -23.50 -2.28
N THR A 209 -21.60 -22.20 -2.30
CA THR A 209 -21.05 -21.40 -3.38
C THR A 209 -19.65 -20.91 -3.02
N PHE A 210 -18.95 -20.35 -4.01
CA PHE A 210 -17.61 -19.80 -3.81
C PHE A 210 -17.59 -18.32 -4.19
N ARG A 211 -16.76 -17.55 -3.50
CA ARG A 211 -16.38 -16.23 -3.91
C ARG A 211 -14.96 -16.29 -4.45
N ILE A 212 -14.77 -15.93 -5.71
CA ILE A 212 -13.48 -16.06 -6.42
C ILE A 212 -13.02 -14.69 -6.89
N SER A 213 -11.76 -14.36 -6.64
CA SER A 213 -11.12 -13.14 -7.18
C SER A 213 -11.04 -13.23 -8.71
N GLY A 214 -11.28 -12.12 -9.40
CA GLY A 214 -11.08 -12.02 -10.84
C GLY A 214 -9.61 -12.20 -11.25
N ASP A 215 -8.68 -11.96 -10.33
CA ASP A 215 -7.23 -12.08 -10.54
C ASP A 215 -6.71 -13.52 -10.29
N THR A 216 -7.56 -14.45 -9.82
CA THR A 216 -7.21 -15.88 -9.62
C THR A 216 -6.86 -16.54 -10.94
N SER A 217 -5.82 -17.36 -10.97
CA SER A 217 -5.46 -18.12 -12.18
C SER A 217 -6.48 -19.23 -12.47
N PRO A 218 -6.73 -19.57 -13.74
CA PRO A 218 -7.62 -20.67 -14.11
C PRO A 218 -7.19 -21.99 -13.49
N GLU A 219 -5.88 -22.27 -13.40
CA GLU A 219 -5.33 -23.49 -12.81
C GLU A 219 -5.70 -23.60 -11.34
N ARG A 220 -5.66 -22.48 -10.61
CA ARG A 220 -6.03 -22.45 -9.19
C ARG A 220 -7.52 -22.69 -8.99
N VAL A 221 -8.36 -22.17 -9.89
CA VAL A 221 -9.81 -22.48 -9.90
C VAL A 221 -10.03 -23.97 -10.13
N MET A 222 -9.29 -24.57 -11.06
CA MET A 222 -9.34 -26.01 -11.35
C MET A 222 -8.92 -26.85 -10.14
N GLU A 223 -7.84 -26.47 -9.47
CA GLU A 223 -7.33 -27.19 -8.31
C GLU A 223 -8.34 -27.19 -7.14
N VAL A 224 -8.93 -26.04 -6.83
CA VAL A 224 -9.83 -25.89 -5.68
C VAL A 224 -11.23 -26.43 -5.94
N LEU A 225 -11.77 -26.21 -7.16
CA LEU A 225 -13.14 -26.62 -7.50
C LEU A 225 -13.21 -28.00 -8.16
N GLY A 226 -12.07 -28.56 -8.58
CA GLY A 226 -12.00 -29.86 -9.24
C GLY A 226 -12.63 -29.88 -10.65
N VAL A 227 -12.73 -28.69 -11.30
CA VAL A 227 -13.39 -28.50 -12.59
C VAL A 227 -12.42 -27.92 -13.61
N ASP A 228 -12.26 -28.58 -14.76
CA ASP A 228 -11.37 -28.12 -15.84
C ASP A 228 -12.02 -26.96 -16.60
N VAL A 229 -11.70 -25.73 -16.21
CA VAL A 229 -12.21 -24.50 -16.84
C VAL A 229 -11.49 -24.19 -18.17
N LEU A 230 -10.25 -24.65 -18.35
CA LEU A 230 -9.50 -24.47 -19.60
C LEU A 230 -9.89 -25.50 -20.67
N GLY A 231 -10.09 -26.74 -20.28
CA GLY A 231 -10.53 -27.78 -21.21
C GLY A 231 -11.97 -27.60 -21.74
N ALA A 232 -12.75 -26.70 -21.13
CA ALA A 232 -14.07 -26.31 -21.63
C ALA A 232 -14.00 -25.30 -22.80
N LEU A 233 -12.83 -24.71 -23.05
CA LEU A 233 -12.53 -23.87 -24.23
C LEU A 233 -12.18 -24.79 -25.40
N GLY A 234 -12.61 -24.47 -26.61
CA GLY A 234 -12.26 -25.25 -27.81
C GLY A 234 -10.77 -25.22 -28.12
N ASP A 235 -10.27 -26.26 -28.80
CA ASP A 235 -8.85 -26.43 -29.17
C ASP A 235 -8.23 -25.25 -29.96
N ASP A 236 -9.03 -24.38 -30.54
CA ASP A 236 -8.58 -23.22 -31.33
C ASP A 236 -8.29 -21.94 -30.51
N ASP A 237 -8.68 -21.91 -29.24
CA ASP A 237 -8.64 -20.73 -28.38
C ASP A 237 -7.71 -20.88 -27.14
N VAL A 238 -6.69 -21.74 -27.22
CA VAL A 238 -5.69 -21.87 -26.14
C VAL A 238 -4.81 -20.61 -26.11
N HIS A 239 -5.41 -19.49 -25.71
CA HIS A 239 -4.65 -18.36 -25.18
C HIS A 239 -4.29 -18.68 -23.72
N GLU A 240 -3.03 -18.44 -23.36
CA GLU A 240 -2.64 -18.46 -21.94
C GLU A 240 -3.35 -17.30 -21.25
N PHE A 241 -4.38 -17.59 -20.48
CA PHE A 241 -5.06 -16.60 -19.63
C PHE A 241 -4.43 -16.62 -18.24
N ASP A 242 -3.84 -15.50 -17.86
CA ASP A 242 -3.25 -15.36 -16.53
C ASP A 242 -4.32 -15.34 -15.41
N THR A 243 -5.58 -14.94 -15.74
CA THR A 243 -6.64 -14.74 -14.74
C THR A 243 -8.00 -15.23 -15.22
N ILE A 244 -8.83 -15.71 -14.28
CA ILE A 244 -10.20 -16.14 -14.57
C ILE A 244 -11.10 -14.96 -15.02
N GLY A 245 -10.81 -13.74 -14.54
CA GLY A 245 -11.51 -12.54 -14.96
C GLY A 245 -11.20 -12.19 -16.42
N GLY A 246 -9.96 -12.34 -16.84
CA GLY A 246 -9.52 -12.14 -18.23
C GLY A 246 -10.14 -13.18 -19.16
N LEU A 247 -10.14 -14.45 -18.76
CA LEU A 247 -10.74 -15.55 -19.50
C LEU A 247 -12.25 -15.30 -19.73
N ILE A 248 -13.00 -15.01 -18.68
CA ILE A 248 -14.46 -14.76 -18.79
C ILE A 248 -14.76 -13.51 -19.61
N ALA A 249 -13.95 -12.44 -19.49
CA ALA A 249 -14.11 -11.25 -20.30
C ALA A 249 -13.87 -11.51 -21.78
N HIS A 250 -12.90 -12.38 -22.12
CA HIS A 250 -12.64 -12.83 -23.49
C HIS A 250 -13.83 -13.60 -24.06
N GLU A 251 -14.32 -14.59 -23.33
CA GLU A 251 -15.45 -15.43 -23.73
C GLU A 251 -16.74 -14.61 -23.92
N MET A 252 -16.96 -13.58 -23.08
CA MET A 252 -18.11 -12.68 -23.22
C MET A 252 -17.91 -11.63 -24.33
N GLY A 253 -16.69 -11.44 -24.84
CA GLY A 253 -16.35 -10.43 -25.84
C GLY A 253 -16.39 -8.99 -25.31
N HIS A 254 -16.53 -8.79 -24.01
CA HIS A 254 -16.51 -7.49 -23.33
C HIS A 254 -16.17 -7.66 -21.85
N VAL A 255 -15.78 -6.58 -21.19
CA VAL A 255 -15.60 -6.59 -19.74
C VAL A 255 -16.95 -6.77 -19.04
N PRO A 256 -17.16 -7.84 -18.25
CA PRO A 256 -18.43 -8.11 -17.63
C PRO A 256 -18.82 -7.06 -16.62
N ARG A 257 -20.13 -6.75 -16.51
CA ARG A 257 -20.70 -5.79 -15.57
C ARG A 257 -21.23 -6.50 -14.33
N ARG A 258 -21.38 -5.78 -13.24
CA ARG A 258 -21.99 -6.29 -12.00
C ARG A 258 -23.37 -6.89 -12.28
N GLY A 259 -23.57 -8.12 -11.80
CA GLY A 259 -24.78 -8.91 -11.98
C GLY A 259 -24.83 -9.73 -13.28
N GLU A 260 -23.91 -9.54 -14.21
CA GLU A 260 -23.82 -10.41 -15.39
C GLU A 260 -23.33 -11.79 -14.98
N LYS A 261 -23.82 -12.79 -15.70
CA LYS A 261 -23.53 -14.19 -15.47
C LYS A 261 -22.91 -14.83 -16.71
N TYR A 262 -21.89 -15.62 -16.51
CA TYR A 262 -21.31 -16.49 -17.52
C TYR A 262 -21.21 -17.92 -16.99
N THR A 263 -21.54 -18.91 -17.84
CA THR A 263 -21.47 -20.32 -17.46
C THR A 263 -20.29 -20.96 -18.18
N LEU A 264 -19.36 -21.50 -17.39
CA LEU A 264 -18.14 -22.15 -17.90
C LEU A 264 -17.90 -23.45 -17.15
N ALA A 265 -17.64 -24.53 -17.87
CA ALA A 265 -17.32 -25.86 -17.33
C ALA A 265 -18.34 -26.35 -16.27
N GLY A 266 -19.65 -26.05 -16.46
CA GLY A 266 -20.70 -26.42 -15.52
C GLY A 266 -20.78 -25.58 -14.25
N LEU A 267 -20.06 -24.44 -14.21
CA LEU A 267 -20.10 -23.45 -13.15
C LEU A 267 -20.70 -22.14 -13.67
N ASP A 268 -21.52 -21.51 -12.82
CA ASP A 268 -22.08 -20.20 -13.04
C ASP A 268 -21.24 -19.13 -12.33
N PHE A 269 -20.61 -18.27 -13.07
CA PHE A 269 -19.85 -17.11 -12.59
C PHE A 269 -20.72 -15.88 -12.65
N VAL A 270 -21.12 -15.36 -11.49
CA VAL A 270 -21.92 -14.12 -11.37
C VAL A 270 -21.01 -13.00 -10.88
N VAL A 271 -20.88 -11.93 -11.67
CA VAL A 271 -20.04 -10.78 -11.32
C VAL A 271 -20.62 -10.03 -10.13
N GLN A 272 -19.87 -9.97 -9.03
CA GLN A 272 -20.26 -9.22 -7.83
C GLN A 272 -19.71 -7.81 -7.84
N HIS A 273 -18.44 -7.63 -8.24
CA HIS A 273 -17.75 -6.34 -8.21
C HIS A 273 -16.84 -6.19 -9.43
N THR A 274 -16.80 -4.97 -9.96
CA THR A 274 -15.85 -4.55 -11.01
C THR A 274 -15.10 -3.30 -10.56
N ARG A 275 -13.82 -3.18 -10.93
CA ARG A 275 -12.97 -2.01 -10.64
C ARG A 275 -12.02 -1.77 -11.81
N ALA A 276 -11.88 -0.49 -12.21
CA ALA A 276 -10.95 -0.07 -13.25
C ALA A 276 -11.05 -0.87 -14.57
N GLY A 277 -12.26 -1.35 -14.93
CA GLY A 277 -12.46 -2.12 -16.17
C GLY A 277 -12.11 -3.62 -16.06
N ALA A 278 -11.92 -4.15 -14.85
CA ALA A 278 -11.73 -5.57 -14.59
C ALA A 278 -12.73 -6.10 -13.56
N VAL A 279 -13.01 -7.40 -13.60
CA VAL A 279 -13.83 -8.05 -12.57
C VAL A 279 -12.97 -8.28 -11.34
N ARG A 280 -13.44 -7.78 -10.20
CA ARG A 280 -12.75 -7.98 -8.91
C ARG A 280 -13.20 -9.25 -8.20
N TRP A 281 -14.50 -9.55 -8.24
CA TRP A 281 -15.05 -10.71 -7.56
C TRP A 281 -16.19 -11.35 -8.34
N PHE A 282 -16.17 -12.69 -8.37
CA PHE A 282 -17.27 -13.54 -8.81
C PHE A 282 -17.92 -14.24 -7.61
N LYS A 283 -19.23 -14.45 -7.67
CA LYS A 283 -19.90 -15.53 -6.95
C LYS A 283 -20.03 -16.71 -7.91
N VAL A 284 -19.51 -17.87 -7.51
CA VAL A 284 -19.48 -19.07 -8.32
C VAL A 284 -20.33 -20.14 -7.67
N SER A 285 -21.20 -20.75 -8.47
CA SER A 285 -22.07 -21.86 -8.06
C SER A 285 -22.12 -22.92 -9.15
N PRO A 286 -22.45 -24.18 -8.82
CA PRO A 286 -22.79 -25.16 -9.84
C PRO A 286 -23.90 -24.63 -10.74
N ALA A 287 -23.75 -24.78 -12.07
CA ALA A 287 -24.82 -24.43 -13.00
C ALA A 287 -26.06 -25.27 -12.72
N ALA A 288 -27.22 -24.64 -12.71
CA ALA A 288 -28.47 -25.37 -12.63
C ALA A 288 -28.55 -26.35 -13.80
N GLN A 289 -28.58 -27.64 -13.52
CA GLN A 289 -28.92 -28.62 -14.56
C GLN A 289 -30.37 -28.32 -14.97
N ASP A 290 -30.53 -27.88 -16.21
CA ASP A 290 -31.88 -27.83 -16.79
C ASP A 290 -32.44 -29.26 -16.70
N ALA A 291 -33.44 -29.42 -15.81
CA ALA A 291 -34.21 -30.63 -15.77
C ALA A 291 -35.09 -30.65 -17.03
N ASP A 292 -34.49 -31.10 -18.13
CA ASP A 292 -35.26 -31.49 -19.30
C ASP A 292 -36.04 -32.76 -19.00
N THR A 293 -37.37 -32.59 -18.99
CA THR A 293 -38.31 -33.66 -19.07
C THR A 293 -39.06 -33.55 -20.37
#